data_c891b5dcc5a29b6628786b9d8b4ef344
#
_entry.id   c891b5dcc5a29b6628786b9d8b4ef344
#
_cell.length_a   1.000
_cell.length_b   1.000
_cell.length_c   1.000
_cell.angle_alpha   90.00
_cell.angle_beta   90.00
_cell.angle_gamma   90.00
#
_symmetry.space_group_name_H-M   'P 1'
#
loop_
_entity.id
_entity.type
_entity.pdbx_description
1 polymer ?
#
loop_
_entity_poly.entity_id
_entity_poly.type
_entity_poly.pdbx_seq_one_letter_code
_entity_poly.pdbx_strand_id
1 'polypeptide(L)'
;LYQSLNYSTKVIENIKNNNEWNAMMTALSGGYVTPGLFADPAYADSIPTGHMGRTSDTTKMPTKAAYESAVKVVDLLLVNYYEKHGKWPELTALILWGTEILRTEGIGVAEFLYFLGCRPTWNEGDEAVTGVELIPINELTVTLSNGKVVNRPRVDVFASMVTSNVDWIKLMLTAVDLALNSTDDTVANNFLKKHYAENPMKDRLFGL
;
A
#
# COMPACT_ATOMS: atom_id res chain seq x y z
N LEU A 1 5.15 -21.43 -14.96
CA LEU A 1 4.24 -21.71 -16.08
C LEU A 1 3.11 -22.66 -15.67
N TYR A 2 3.40 -23.86 -15.10
CA TYR A 2 2.36 -24.82 -14.69
C TYR A 2 1.42 -24.26 -13.62
N GLN A 3 1.93 -23.58 -12.61
CA GLN A 3 1.13 -22.93 -11.58
C GLN A 3 0.23 -21.83 -12.16
N SER A 4 0.75 -21.03 -13.09
CA SER A 4 -0.02 -19.98 -13.76
C SER A 4 -1.15 -20.54 -14.63
N LEU A 5 -0.91 -21.67 -15.31
CA LEU A 5 -1.93 -22.36 -16.10
C LEU A 5 -3.04 -22.95 -15.20
N ASN A 6 -2.67 -23.60 -14.10
CA ASN A 6 -3.63 -24.13 -13.14
C ASN A 6 -4.48 -23.01 -12.51
N TYR A 7 -3.84 -21.90 -12.16
CA TYR A 7 -4.56 -20.72 -11.66
C TYR A 7 -5.56 -20.20 -12.69
N SER A 8 -5.14 -20.01 -13.94
CA SER A 8 -6.02 -19.55 -15.02
C SER A 8 -7.19 -20.49 -15.25
N THR A 9 -6.98 -21.81 -15.20
CA THR A 9 -8.04 -22.80 -15.33
C THR A 9 -9.05 -22.68 -14.19
N LYS A 10 -8.59 -22.55 -12.94
CA LYS A 10 -9.44 -22.33 -11.75
C LYS A 10 -10.28 -21.05 -11.90
N VAL A 11 -9.66 -19.96 -12.35
CA VAL A 11 -10.36 -18.68 -12.59
C VAL A 11 -11.47 -18.86 -13.64
N ILE A 12 -11.19 -19.51 -14.77
CA ILE A 12 -12.17 -19.76 -15.82
C ILE A 12 -13.33 -20.62 -15.31
N GLU A 13 -13.05 -21.66 -14.54
CA GLU A 13 -14.09 -22.53 -13.94
C GLU A 13 -14.96 -21.73 -12.96
N ASN A 14 -14.38 -20.91 -12.11
CA ASN A 14 -15.10 -20.09 -11.16
C ASN A 14 -15.98 -19.04 -11.84
N ILE A 15 -15.52 -18.43 -12.96
CA ILE A 15 -16.34 -17.51 -13.75
C ILE A 15 -17.56 -18.23 -14.36
N LYS A 16 -17.37 -19.46 -14.85
CA LYS A 16 -18.48 -20.26 -15.41
C LYS A 16 -19.49 -20.71 -14.37
N ASN A 17 -19.05 -20.91 -13.13
CA ASN A 17 -19.87 -21.35 -12.00
C ASN A 17 -20.48 -20.19 -11.20
N ASN A 18 -20.80 -19.09 -11.86
CA ASN A 18 -21.45 -17.94 -11.23
C ASN A 18 -22.68 -18.36 -10.42
N ASN A 19 -22.73 -17.99 -9.15
CA ASN A 19 -23.77 -18.37 -8.21
C ASN A 19 -24.68 -17.18 -7.79
N GLU A 20 -24.62 -16.05 -8.46
CA GLU A 20 -25.33 -14.83 -8.07
C GLU A 20 -26.84 -15.04 -8.01
N TRP A 21 -27.43 -15.70 -9.01
CA TRP A 21 -28.86 -15.96 -9.06
C TRP A 21 -29.33 -16.85 -7.90
N ASN A 22 -28.61 -17.94 -7.64
CA ASN A 22 -28.94 -18.85 -6.54
C ASN A 22 -28.79 -18.19 -5.17
N ALA A 23 -27.73 -17.40 -4.98
CA ALA A 23 -27.49 -16.65 -3.77
C ALA A 23 -28.60 -15.59 -3.53
N MET A 24 -28.99 -14.87 -4.58
CA MET A 24 -30.08 -13.90 -4.50
C MET A 24 -31.40 -14.57 -4.12
N MET A 25 -31.77 -15.68 -4.76
CA MET A 25 -32.97 -16.43 -4.44
C MET A 25 -32.93 -17.01 -3.02
N THR A 26 -31.78 -17.48 -2.57
CA THR A 26 -31.57 -17.95 -1.20
C THR A 26 -31.78 -16.81 -0.21
N ALA A 27 -31.22 -15.65 -0.44
CA ALA A 27 -31.38 -14.47 0.43
C ALA A 27 -32.84 -13.99 0.47
N LEU A 28 -33.49 -13.91 -0.68
CA LEU A 28 -34.92 -13.49 -0.77
C LEU A 28 -35.86 -14.45 -0.10
N SER A 29 -35.54 -15.74 -0.03
CA SER A 29 -36.30 -16.75 0.70
C SER A 29 -35.98 -16.81 2.20
N GLY A 30 -35.11 -15.92 2.70
CA GLY A 30 -34.68 -15.89 4.12
C GLY A 30 -33.60 -16.92 4.46
N GLY A 31 -32.98 -17.52 3.46
CA GLY A 31 -31.87 -18.46 3.64
C GLY A 31 -30.52 -17.77 3.88
N TYR A 32 -29.54 -18.54 4.35
CA TYR A 32 -28.21 -18.05 4.60
C TYR A 32 -27.32 -18.12 3.35
N VAL A 33 -26.72 -17.00 3.00
CA VAL A 33 -25.72 -16.91 1.92
C VAL A 33 -24.32 -16.82 2.55
N THR A 34 -23.45 -17.75 2.21
CA THR A 34 -22.11 -17.82 2.76
C THR A 34 -21.29 -16.57 2.40
N PRO A 35 -20.62 -15.93 3.38
CA PRO A 35 -19.73 -14.81 3.11
C PRO A 35 -18.53 -15.23 2.24
N GLY A 36 -18.17 -14.35 1.31
CA GLY A 36 -16.98 -14.50 0.47
C GLY A 36 -16.10 -13.26 0.52
N LEU A 37 -14.91 -13.36 -0.03
CA LEU A 37 -13.97 -12.25 -0.09
C LEU A 37 -14.50 -11.17 -1.06
N PHE A 38 -14.54 -9.93 -0.59
CA PHE A 38 -14.77 -8.76 -1.44
C PHE A 38 -13.41 -8.22 -1.90
N ALA A 39 -12.97 -8.64 -3.08
CA ALA A 39 -11.69 -8.28 -3.67
C ALA A 39 -11.81 -8.18 -5.20
N ASP A 40 -10.72 -7.80 -5.86
CA ASP A 40 -10.63 -7.80 -7.33
C ASP A 40 -10.89 -9.22 -7.87
N PRO A 41 -11.70 -9.39 -8.93
CA PRO A 41 -11.91 -10.68 -9.57
C PRO A 41 -10.64 -11.39 -10.07
N ALA A 42 -9.53 -10.65 -10.19
CA ALA A 42 -8.22 -11.25 -10.46
C ALA A 42 -7.75 -12.19 -9.34
N TYR A 43 -8.24 -12.01 -8.11
CA TYR A 43 -7.96 -12.93 -7.01
C TYR A 43 -8.93 -14.12 -7.06
N ALA A 44 -8.40 -15.32 -7.22
CA ALA A 44 -9.20 -16.54 -7.37
C ALA A 44 -10.20 -16.78 -6.23
N ASP A 45 -9.93 -16.27 -5.04
CA ASP A 45 -10.77 -16.44 -3.86
C ASP A 45 -11.95 -15.45 -3.79
N SER A 46 -11.97 -14.42 -4.67
CA SER A 46 -13.11 -13.51 -4.84
C SER A 46 -14.20 -14.06 -5.76
N ILE A 47 -13.90 -15.11 -6.50
CA ILE A 47 -14.81 -15.79 -7.42
C ILE A 47 -14.93 -17.30 -7.06
N PRO A 48 -16.08 -17.97 -7.30
CA PRO A 48 -17.25 -17.46 -8.01
C PRO A 48 -18.01 -16.37 -7.21
N THR A 49 -18.67 -15.46 -7.93
CA THR A 49 -19.54 -14.44 -7.33
C THR A 49 -20.80 -15.05 -6.73
N GLY A 50 -21.63 -14.24 -6.04
CA GLY A 50 -22.85 -14.71 -5.38
C GLY A 50 -22.65 -15.03 -3.90
N HIS A 51 -21.67 -14.42 -3.27
CA HIS A 51 -21.45 -14.45 -1.83
C HIS A 51 -21.91 -13.15 -1.18
N MET A 52 -22.25 -13.19 0.10
CA MET A 52 -22.27 -11.95 0.91
C MET A 52 -20.85 -11.41 1.01
N GLY A 53 -20.66 -10.12 0.67
CA GLY A 53 -19.36 -9.48 0.78
C GLY A 53 -18.86 -9.45 2.24
N ARG A 54 -17.61 -9.78 2.44
CA ARG A 54 -16.86 -9.49 3.66
C ARG A 54 -15.67 -8.64 3.30
N THR A 55 -15.29 -7.74 4.18
CA THR A 55 -14.05 -6.99 4.02
C THR A 55 -12.84 -7.90 4.21
N SER A 56 -11.77 -7.60 3.49
CA SER A 56 -10.46 -8.22 3.74
C SER A 56 -9.96 -7.88 5.14
N ASP A 57 -9.10 -8.73 5.68
CA ASP A 57 -8.46 -8.50 6.97
C ASP A 57 -7.45 -7.34 6.86
N THR A 58 -7.86 -6.17 7.33
CA THR A 58 -7.04 -4.95 7.26
C THR A 58 -5.81 -4.99 8.15
N THR A 59 -5.76 -5.90 9.12
CA THR A 59 -4.57 -6.08 9.98
C THR A 59 -3.39 -6.67 9.24
N LYS A 60 -3.62 -7.26 8.07
CA LYS A 60 -2.59 -7.83 7.19
C LYS A 60 -2.12 -6.86 6.09
N MET A 61 -2.68 -5.65 6.07
CA MET A 61 -2.38 -4.66 5.03
C MET A 61 -1.47 -3.56 5.55
N PRO A 62 -0.45 -3.21 4.76
CA PRO A 62 -0.10 -3.74 3.43
C PRO A 62 0.50 -5.14 3.50
N THR A 63 0.14 -6.01 2.55
CA THR A 63 0.78 -7.32 2.41
C THR A 63 2.22 -7.17 1.91
N LYS A 64 3.04 -8.21 2.08
CA LYS A 64 4.43 -8.24 1.57
C LYS A 64 4.46 -7.99 0.06
N ALA A 65 3.58 -8.63 -0.70
CA ALA A 65 3.47 -8.47 -2.15
C ALA A 65 3.05 -7.05 -2.55
N ALA A 66 2.12 -6.43 -1.79
CA ALA A 66 1.74 -5.05 -1.98
C ALA A 66 2.91 -4.09 -1.72
N TYR A 67 3.69 -4.33 -0.67
CA TYR A 67 4.87 -3.54 -0.38
C TYR A 67 5.95 -3.67 -1.48
N GLU A 68 6.25 -4.87 -1.94
CA GLU A 68 7.19 -5.08 -3.06
C GLU A 68 6.74 -4.38 -4.35
N SER A 69 5.45 -4.36 -4.60
CA SER A 69 4.86 -3.65 -5.74
C SER A 69 4.97 -2.13 -5.57
N ALA A 70 4.69 -1.62 -4.38
CA ALA A 70 4.82 -0.21 -4.03
C ALA A 70 6.26 0.28 -4.18
N VAL A 71 7.25 -0.49 -3.72
CA VAL A 71 8.68 -0.18 -3.89
C VAL A 71 9.01 0.06 -5.36
N LYS A 72 8.59 -0.85 -6.25
CA LYS A 72 8.85 -0.74 -7.70
C LYS A 72 8.21 0.51 -8.31
N VAL A 73 6.97 0.83 -7.92
CA VAL A 73 6.25 2.01 -8.42
C VAL A 73 6.91 3.29 -7.94
N VAL A 74 7.22 3.38 -6.65
CA VAL A 74 7.86 4.57 -6.07
C VAL A 74 9.26 4.78 -6.65
N ASP A 75 10.07 3.72 -6.77
CA ASP A 75 11.39 3.82 -7.38
C ASP A 75 11.31 4.33 -8.82
N LEU A 76 10.38 3.79 -9.61
CA LEU A 76 10.15 4.25 -10.99
C LEU A 76 9.76 5.74 -11.04
N LEU A 77 8.85 6.18 -10.17
CA LEU A 77 8.43 7.58 -10.09
C LEU A 77 9.59 8.50 -9.70
N LEU A 78 10.36 8.11 -8.70
CA LEU A 78 11.50 8.89 -8.21
C LEU A 78 12.62 8.98 -9.26
N VAL A 79 12.95 7.87 -9.91
CA VAL A 79 13.97 7.84 -10.97
C VAL A 79 13.55 8.70 -12.15
N ASN A 80 12.31 8.53 -12.65
CA ASN A 80 11.79 9.34 -13.76
C ASN A 80 11.82 10.84 -13.44
N TYR A 81 11.46 11.22 -12.22
CA TYR A 81 11.50 12.62 -11.81
C TYR A 81 12.94 13.13 -11.73
N TYR A 82 13.84 12.36 -11.11
CA TYR A 82 15.25 12.73 -10.97
C TYR A 82 15.95 12.88 -12.32
N GLU A 83 15.76 11.93 -13.22
CA GLU A 83 16.37 11.97 -14.56
C GLU A 83 15.86 13.14 -15.41
N LYS A 84 14.58 13.50 -15.23
CA LYS A 84 13.97 14.63 -15.95
C LYS A 84 14.38 15.99 -15.40
N HIS A 85 14.53 16.12 -14.07
CA HIS A 85 14.68 17.43 -13.42
C HIS A 85 16.06 17.66 -12.77
N GLY A 86 16.92 16.64 -12.71
CA GLY A 86 18.26 16.72 -12.08
C GLY A 86 18.23 16.85 -10.55
N LYS A 87 17.05 16.68 -9.93
CA LYS A 87 16.84 16.77 -8.48
C LYS A 87 15.72 15.84 -8.04
N TRP A 88 15.72 15.44 -6.77
CA TRP A 88 14.66 14.65 -6.18
C TRP A 88 13.40 15.49 -5.95
N PRO A 89 12.19 14.88 -6.03
CA PRO A 89 10.97 15.55 -5.58
C PRO A 89 11.02 15.73 -4.06
N GLU A 90 10.67 16.91 -3.58
CA GLU A 90 10.64 17.17 -2.14
C GLU A 90 9.31 16.73 -1.50
N LEU A 91 8.23 16.82 -2.28
CA LEU A 91 6.87 16.50 -1.86
C LEU A 91 6.16 15.73 -2.96
N THR A 92 5.43 14.69 -2.58
CA THR A 92 4.48 13.99 -3.45
C THR A 92 3.08 14.02 -2.85
N ALA A 93 2.06 13.85 -3.69
CA ALA A 93 0.68 13.74 -3.24
C ALA A 93 0.14 12.34 -3.53
N LEU A 94 -0.48 11.72 -2.55
CA LEU A 94 -1.17 10.44 -2.69
C LEU A 94 -2.65 10.61 -2.38
N ILE A 95 -3.50 10.08 -3.23
CA ILE A 95 -4.94 9.99 -3.00
C ILE A 95 -5.26 8.55 -2.60
N LEU A 96 -5.61 8.36 -1.33
CA LEU A 96 -5.79 7.05 -0.72
C LEU A 96 -7.29 6.75 -0.57
N TRP A 97 -7.86 6.10 -1.59
CA TRP A 97 -9.23 5.60 -1.55
C TRP A 97 -9.29 4.28 -0.79
N GLY A 98 -10.16 4.19 0.23
CA GLY A 98 -10.30 2.98 1.05
C GLY A 98 -10.61 1.72 0.23
N THR A 99 -11.47 1.83 -0.78
CA THR A 99 -11.78 0.72 -1.69
C THR A 99 -10.58 0.28 -2.52
N GLU A 100 -9.76 1.22 -2.97
CA GLU A 100 -8.53 0.91 -3.71
C GLU A 100 -7.49 0.24 -2.82
N ILE A 101 -7.33 0.72 -1.60
CA ILE A 101 -6.43 0.10 -0.62
C ILE A 101 -6.83 -1.36 -0.36
N LEU A 102 -8.14 -1.62 -0.17
CA LEU A 102 -8.65 -2.99 0.01
C LEU A 102 -8.42 -3.86 -1.23
N ARG A 103 -8.69 -3.32 -2.41
CA ARG A 103 -8.55 -4.02 -3.69
C ARG A 103 -7.11 -4.39 -4.00
N THR A 104 -6.16 -3.53 -3.63
CA THR A 104 -4.73 -3.70 -3.89
C THR A 104 -3.96 -4.26 -2.69
N GLU A 105 -4.66 -4.72 -1.66
CA GLU A 105 -4.05 -5.25 -0.44
C GLU A 105 -3.08 -4.28 0.25
N GLY A 106 -3.35 -2.97 0.10
CA GLY A 106 -2.61 -1.94 0.81
C GLY A 106 -1.49 -1.26 0.03
N ILE A 107 -1.42 -1.36 -1.31
CA ILE A 107 -0.36 -0.72 -2.12
C ILE A 107 -0.23 0.77 -1.78
N GLY A 108 -1.32 1.54 -1.75
CA GLY A 108 -1.24 2.98 -1.47
C GLY A 108 -0.68 3.31 -0.08
N VAL A 109 -1.00 2.50 0.95
CA VAL A 109 -0.39 2.63 2.28
C VAL A 109 1.10 2.31 2.22
N ALA A 110 1.48 1.25 1.50
CA ALA A 110 2.87 0.86 1.31
C ALA A 110 3.68 1.94 0.56
N GLU A 111 3.11 2.57 -0.47
CA GLU A 111 3.72 3.70 -1.18
C GLU A 111 4.00 4.86 -0.23
N PHE A 112 3.02 5.22 0.62
CA PHE A 112 3.20 6.26 1.64
C PHE A 112 4.38 5.95 2.56
N LEU A 113 4.44 4.73 3.09
CA LEU A 113 5.53 4.30 3.97
C LEU A 113 6.88 4.36 3.24
N TYR A 114 6.94 3.86 2.02
CA TYR A 114 8.20 3.78 1.30
C TYR A 114 8.71 5.14 0.80
N PHE A 115 7.85 6.09 0.44
CA PHE A 115 8.29 7.47 0.16
C PHE A 115 9.02 8.08 1.35
N LEU A 116 8.50 7.88 2.57
CA LEU A 116 9.16 8.29 3.83
C LEU A 116 10.39 7.45 4.18
N GLY A 117 10.69 6.42 3.39
CA GLY A 117 11.80 5.49 3.66
C GLY A 117 11.53 4.58 4.84
N CYS A 118 10.30 4.13 4.97
CA CYS A 118 9.86 3.16 5.97
C CYS A 118 9.42 1.85 5.31
N ARG A 119 9.42 0.76 6.07
CA ARG A 119 8.85 -0.51 5.66
C ARG A 119 7.98 -1.11 6.76
N PRO A 120 6.90 -1.81 6.41
CA PRO A 120 6.12 -2.56 7.37
C PRO A 120 6.93 -3.72 7.94
N THR A 121 6.57 -4.13 9.15
CA THR A 121 7.03 -5.39 9.75
C THR A 121 5.85 -6.33 9.88
N TRP A 122 6.08 -7.63 9.64
CA TRP A 122 5.06 -8.67 9.69
C TRP A 122 5.48 -9.76 10.67
N ASN A 123 4.51 -10.40 11.30
CA ASN A 123 4.79 -11.62 12.03
C ASN A 123 5.00 -12.81 11.08
N GLU A 124 5.63 -13.88 11.57
CA GLU A 124 5.94 -15.07 10.77
C GLU A 124 4.73 -16.01 10.61
N GLY A 125 3.72 -15.92 11.48
CA GLY A 125 2.64 -16.89 11.54
C GLY A 125 1.50 -16.60 10.58
N ASP A 126 0.83 -15.46 10.76
CA ASP A 126 -0.38 -15.09 10.03
C ASP A 126 -0.19 -13.91 9.08
N GLU A 127 1.05 -13.43 8.95
CA GLU A 127 1.45 -12.28 8.14
C GLU A 127 0.75 -10.95 8.51
N ALA A 128 0.25 -10.85 9.74
CA ALA A 128 -0.29 -9.59 10.25
C ALA A 128 0.82 -8.54 10.36
N VAL A 129 0.48 -7.30 10.03
CA VAL A 129 1.39 -6.17 10.17
C VAL A 129 1.56 -5.86 11.65
N THR A 130 2.79 -5.93 12.14
CA THR A 130 3.13 -5.71 13.55
C THR A 130 3.62 -4.30 13.84
N GLY A 131 4.03 -3.57 12.80
CA GLY A 131 4.53 -2.21 12.94
C GLY A 131 5.20 -1.67 11.69
N VAL A 132 6.01 -0.66 11.90
CA VAL A 132 6.79 0.03 10.85
C VAL A 132 8.21 0.22 11.37
N GLU A 133 9.18 0.02 10.51
CA GLU A 133 10.58 0.34 10.80
C GLU A 133 11.15 1.31 9.77
N LEU A 134 12.11 2.10 10.21
CA LEU A 134 12.81 3.05 9.35
C LEU A 134 13.94 2.33 8.60
N ILE A 135 13.98 2.51 7.28
CA ILE A 135 15.11 2.04 6.47
C ILE A 135 16.28 3.00 6.70
N PRO A 136 17.48 2.50 7.06
CA PRO A 136 18.67 3.35 7.19
C PRO A 136 18.91 4.19 5.94
N ILE A 137 19.28 5.46 6.10
CA ILE A 137 19.38 6.39 4.96
C ILE A 137 20.42 5.96 3.93
N ASN A 138 21.48 5.26 4.36
CA ASN A 138 22.51 4.70 3.49
C ASN A 138 22.04 3.46 2.70
N GLU A 139 20.96 2.81 3.13
CA GLU A 139 20.33 1.68 2.43
C GLU A 139 19.20 2.14 1.51
N LEU A 140 18.76 3.39 1.64
CA LEU A 140 17.68 3.96 0.84
C LEU A 140 18.20 4.35 -0.55
N THR A 141 18.19 3.39 -1.47
CA THR A 141 18.79 3.51 -2.80
C THR A 141 17.81 3.20 -3.91
N VAL A 142 18.07 3.76 -5.09
CA VAL A 142 17.37 3.44 -6.34
C VAL A 142 18.38 3.19 -7.46
N THR A 143 17.97 2.44 -8.48
CA THR A 143 18.78 2.19 -9.67
C THR A 143 18.30 3.08 -10.81
N LEU A 144 19.17 3.97 -11.31
CA LEU A 144 18.88 4.82 -12.45
C LEU A 144 18.83 4.02 -13.77
N SER A 145 18.25 4.59 -14.82
CA SER A 145 18.12 3.96 -16.15
C SER A 145 19.46 3.53 -16.76
N ASN A 146 20.56 4.17 -16.38
CA ASN A 146 21.90 3.79 -16.80
C ASN A 146 22.55 2.66 -15.96
N GLY A 147 21.80 2.06 -15.04
CA GLY A 147 22.25 1.00 -14.14
C GLY A 147 23.01 1.49 -12.90
N LYS A 148 23.20 2.79 -12.72
CA LYS A 148 23.89 3.33 -11.54
C LYS A 148 22.97 3.30 -10.32
N VAL A 149 23.43 2.74 -9.22
CA VAL A 149 22.75 2.81 -7.93
C VAL A 149 23.12 4.11 -7.23
N VAL A 150 22.10 4.84 -6.75
CA VAL A 150 22.27 6.12 -6.05
C VAL A 150 21.40 6.15 -4.80
N ASN A 151 21.89 6.83 -3.76
CA ASN A 151 21.06 7.10 -2.58
C ASN A 151 19.97 8.11 -2.92
N ARG A 152 18.79 7.89 -2.36
CA ARG A 152 17.65 8.82 -2.45
C ARG A 152 17.30 9.41 -1.09
N PRO A 153 16.76 10.61 -1.03
CA PRO A 153 16.23 11.19 0.21
C PRO A 153 14.92 10.50 0.62
N ARG A 154 14.49 10.78 1.85
CA ARG A 154 13.10 10.62 2.26
C ARG A 154 12.28 11.74 1.66
N VAL A 155 11.23 11.36 0.95
CA VAL A 155 10.32 12.31 0.27
C VAL A 155 9.12 12.54 1.16
N ASP A 156 8.75 13.82 1.36
CA ASP A 156 7.56 14.18 2.10
C ASP A 156 6.29 13.80 1.32
N VAL A 157 5.22 13.44 2.03
CA VAL A 157 3.98 12.97 1.41
C VAL A 157 2.79 13.76 1.94
N PHE A 158 2.06 14.38 1.02
CA PHE A 158 0.71 14.86 1.30
C PHE A 158 -0.28 13.75 0.96
N ALA A 159 -0.93 13.18 1.97
CA ALA A 159 -1.93 12.14 1.77
C ALA A 159 -3.35 12.70 1.93
N SER A 160 -4.17 12.58 0.88
CA SER A 160 -5.61 12.75 0.97
C SER A 160 -6.25 11.38 1.15
N MET A 161 -6.88 11.15 2.31
CA MET A 161 -7.36 9.84 2.68
C MET A 161 -8.89 9.82 2.78
N VAL A 162 -9.53 8.94 2.04
CA VAL A 162 -10.99 8.73 2.06
C VAL A 162 -11.29 7.39 2.74
N THR A 163 -10.81 7.23 3.98
CA THR A 163 -11.09 6.05 4.80
C THR A 163 -10.92 6.40 6.28
N SER A 164 -11.69 5.72 7.12
CA SER A 164 -11.59 5.80 8.57
C SER A 164 -10.89 4.59 9.19
N ASN A 165 -10.12 3.81 8.41
CA ASN A 165 -9.42 2.65 8.93
C ASN A 165 -8.28 3.08 9.86
N VAL A 166 -8.46 2.79 11.14
CA VAL A 166 -7.55 3.24 12.22
C VAL A 166 -6.18 2.57 12.12
N ASP A 167 -6.09 1.33 11.63
CA ASP A 167 -4.83 0.60 11.57
C ASP A 167 -3.90 1.21 10.53
N TRP A 168 -4.42 1.54 9.35
CA TRP A 168 -3.63 2.22 8.31
C TRP A 168 -3.19 3.62 8.74
N ILE A 169 -4.08 4.36 9.41
CA ILE A 169 -3.76 5.69 9.95
C ILE A 169 -2.61 5.58 10.96
N LYS A 170 -2.68 4.62 11.89
CA LYS A 170 -1.62 4.40 12.88
C LYS A 170 -0.29 4.06 12.21
N LEU A 171 -0.28 3.17 11.20
CA LEU A 171 0.95 2.84 10.48
C LEU A 171 1.58 4.07 9.83
N MET A 172 0.78 4.90 9.16
CA MET A 172 1.27 6.12 8.51
C MET A 172 1.77 7.15 9.53
N LEU A 173 1.06 7.34 10.64
CA LEU A 173 1.51 8.22 11.73
C LEU A 173 2.81 7.75 12.34
N THR A 174 2.94 6.45 12.58
CA THR A 174 4.20 5.86 13.09
C THR A 174 5.36 6.10 12.13
N ALA A 175 5.13 5.97 10.82
CA ALA A 175 6.17 6.24 9.81
C ALA A 175 6.60 7.71 9.81
N VAL A 176 5.64 8.65 9.96
CA VAL A 176 5.93 10.08 10.09
C VAL A 176 6.78 10.34 11.32
N ASP A 177 6.40 9.78 12.48
CA ASP A 177 7.13 9.96 13.74
C ASP A 177 8.56 9.40 13.64
N LEU A 178 8.72 8.21 13.06
CA LEU A 178 10.05 7.61 12.83
C LEU A 178 10.93 8.46 11.92
N ALA A 179 10.38 8.95 10.80
CA ALA A 179 11.13 9.76 9.85
C ALA A 179 11.47 11.15 10.42
N LEU A 180 10.59 11.78 11.21
CA LEU A 180 10.86 13.05 11.89
C LEU A 180 11.91 12.92 12.99
N ASN A 181 11.88 11.84 13.77
CA ASN A 181 12.76 11.65 14.93
C ASN A 181 14.04 10.87 14.59
N SER A 182 14.28 10.54 13.32
CA SER A 182 15.51 9.88 12.89
C SER A 182 16.73 10.71 13.28
N THR A 183 17.75 10.09 13.89
CA THR A 183 18.99 10.75 14.28
C THR A 183 20.01 10.85 13.16
N ASP A 184 19.91 9.96 12.18
CA ASP A 184 20.89 9.78 11.10
C ASP A 184 20.59 10.64 9.87
N ASP A 185 19.41 11.27 9.86
CA ASP A 185 18.95 12.11 8.76
C ASP A 185 19.17 13.59 9.03
N THR A 186 19.44 14.32 7.96
CA THR A 186 19.53 15.78 7.93
C THR A 186 18.38 16.37 7.11
N VAL A 187 18.16 17.66 7.18
CA VAL A 187 17.18 18.36 6.32
C VAL A 187 17.53 18.27 4.82
N ALA A 188 18.77 17.91 4.48
CA ALA A 188 19.19 17.76 3.09
C ALA A 188 18.77 16.41 2.47
N ASN A 189 18.61 15.37 3.29
CA ASN A 189 18.26 14.02 2.85
C ASN A 189 16.93 13.51 3.42
N ASN A 190 16.21 14.38 4.16
CA ASN A 190 14.88 14.10 4.70
C ASN A 190 13.99 15.33 4.52
N PHE A 191 13.19 15.33 3.45
CA PHE A 191 12.35 16.46 3.11
C PHE A 191 11.16 16.63 4.06
N LEU A 192 10.72 15.56 4.73
CA LEU A 192 9.73 15.67 5.80
C LEU A 192 10.28 16.53 6.95
N LYS A 193 11.52 16.29 7.40
CA LYS A 193 12.18 17.14 8.42
C LYS A 193 12.36 18.57 7.96
N LYS A 194 12.77 18.75 6.71
CA LYS A 194 12.92 20.08 6.11
C LYS A 194 11.63 20.87 6.20
N HIS A 195 10.55 20.31 5.68
CA HIS A 195 9.26 21.01 5.67
C HIS A 195 8.65 21.18 7.07
N TYR A 196 8.88 20.24 7.97
CA TYR A 196 8.44 20.38 9.36
C TYR A 196 9.19 21.51 10.09
N ALA A 197 10.48 21.67 9.85
CA ALA A 197 11.26 22.77 10.38
C ALA A 197 10.81 24.13 9.83
N GLU A 198 10.45 24.20 8.54
CA GLU A 198 9.93 25.41 7.91
C GLU A 198 8.51 25.76 8.36
N ASN A 199 7.70 24.76 8.70
CA ASN A 199 6.28 24.94 9.06
C ASN A 199 5.78 23.87 10.05
N PRO A 200 6.12 23.97 11.34
CA PRO A 200 5.82 22.94 12.34
C PRO A 200 4.33 22.83 12.72
N MET A 201 3.50 23.82 12.35
CA MET A 201 2.09 23.89 12.76
C MET A 201 1.10 23.33 11.74
N LYS A 202 1.55 22.78 10.62
CA LYS A 202 0.65 22.17 9.64
C LYS A 202 0.45 20.69 9.92
N ASP A 203 -0.79 20.33 10.30
CA ASP A 203 -1.28 18.96 10.24
C ASP A 203 -1.19 18.45 8.79
N ARG A 204 -0.25 17.54 8.55
CA ARG A 204 0.09 17.08 7.19
C ARG A 204 -0.65 15.83 6.77
N LEU A 205 -1.36 15.21 7.70
CA LEU A 205 -1.98 13.91 7.46
C LEU A 205 -3.44 13.99 7.05
N PHE A 206 -4.10 15.11 7.23
CA PHE A 206 -5.52 15.21 6.97
C PHE A 206 -5.86 16.56 6.36
N GLY A 207 -6.06 16.58 5.05
CA GLY A 207 -6.92 17.58 4.44
C GLY A 207 -8.36 17.26 4.86
N LEU A 208 -8.75 17.69 6.03
CA LEU A 208 -10.13 17.87 6.45
C LEU A 208 -10.61 19.22 5.96
#